data_d8a3fb10a738ee20b002c9641ddfe7bd
#
_entry.id   d8a3fb10a738ee20b002c9641ddfe7bd
#
_cell.length_a   1.000
_cell.length_b   1.000
_cell.length_c   1.000
_cell.angle_alpha   90.00
_cell.angle_beta   90.00
_cell.angle_gamma   90.00
#
_symmetry.space_group_name_H-M   'P 1'
#
loop_
_entity.id
_entity.type
_entity.pdbx_description
1 polymer ?
#
loop_
_entity_poly.entity_id
_entity_poly.type
_entity_poly.pdbx_seq_one_letter_code
_entity_poly.pdbx_strand_id
1 'polypeptide(L)'
;NEPEHIERLWEVTRYALDGFRALGYEIGATETPIIPLYVRDMDKTFLVTRMLFDEGIFVNPVVPPACASGDTLIRFSLMATHTKRQVDYALEKMTKCFRKIGIL
;
A
#
# COMPACT_ATOMS: atom_id res chain seq x y z
N ASN A 1 0.68 -6.74 25.50
CA ASN A 1 0.56 -8.20 25.38
C ASN A 1 0.59 -8.63 23.92
N GLU A 2 1.32 -9.69 23.62
CA GLU A 2 1.46 -10.16 22.25
C GLU A 2 0.15 -10.55 21.58
N PRO A 3 -0.79 -11.26 22.24
CA PRO A 3 -2.08 -11.57 21.61
C PRO A 3 -2.87 -10.34 21.22
N GLU A 4 -2.85 -9.30 22.03
CA GLU A 4 -3.53 -8.05 21.72
C GLU A 4 -2.89 -7.33 20.55
N HIS A 5 -1.57 -7.36 20.45
CA HIS A 5 -0.85 -6.78 19.31
C HIS A 5 -1.17 -7.50 18.01
N ILE A 6 -1.25 -8.82 18.04
CA ILE A 6 -1.57 -9.62 16.86
C ILE A 6 -3.01 -9.35 16.42
N GLU A 7 -3.96 -9.34 17.33
CA GLU A 7 -5.36 -9.06 17.03
C GLU A 7 -5.53 -7.66 16.42
N ARG A 8 -4.85 -6.68 17.01
CA ARG A 8 -4.90 -5.30 16.53
C ARG A 8 -4.30 -5.18 15.14
N LEU A 9 -3.18 -5.86 14.88
CA LEU A 9 -2.56 -5.86 13.58
C LEU A 9 -3.51 -6.43 12.51
N TRP A 10 -4.16 -7.54 12.81
CA TRP A 10 -5.13 -8.14 11.89
C TRP A 10 -6.35 -7.26 11.66
N GLU A 11 -6.85 -6.60 12.71
CA GLU A 11 -7.96 -5.67 12.59
C GLU A 11 -7.62 -4.51 11.67
N VAL A 12 -6.46 -3.89 11.86
CA VAL A 12 -5.98 -2.79 11.01
C VAL A 12 -5.74 -3.28 9.59
N THR A 13 -5.18 -4.49 9.45
CA THR A 13 -4.93 -5.10 8.14
C THR A 13 -6.23 -5.27 7.34
N ARG A 14 -7.25 -5.84 7.95
CA ARG A 14 -8.56 -6.02 7.28
C ARG A 14 -9.16 -4.67 6.88
N TYR A 15 -9.08 -3.70 7.77
CA TYR A 15 -9.59 -2.36 7.50
C TYR A 15 -8.90 -1.75 6.29
N ALA A 16 -7.58 -1.86 6.21
CA ALA A 16 -6.81 -1.34 5.09
C ALA A 16 -7.10 -2.10 3.79
N LEU A 17 -7.15 -3.44 3.84
CA LEU A 17 -7.45 -4.26 2.66
C LEU A 17 -8.82 -3.92 2.09
N ASP A 18 -9.82 -3.81 2.96
CA ASP A 18 -11.17 -3.44 2.53
C ASP A 18 -11.18 -2.05 1.89
N GLY A 19 -10.46 -1.11 2.48
CA GLY A 19 -10.35 0.25 1.94
C GLY A 19 -9.70 0.28 0.56
N PHE A 20 -8.59 -0.43 0.38
CA PHE A 20 -7.92 -0.50 -0.92
C PHE A 20 -8.80 -1.16 -1.97
N ARG A 21 -9.46 -2.27 -1.62
CA ARG A 21 -10.36 -2.97 -2.56
C ARG A 21 -11.55 -2.12 -2.95
N ALA A 22 -12.12 -1.40 -1.99
CA ALA A 22 -13.25 -0.51 -2.25
C ALA A 22 -12.89 0.64 -3.19
N LEU A 23 -11.63 1.08 -3.17
CA LEU A 23 -11.14 2.14 -4.03
C LEU A 23 -10.66 1.66 -5.40
N GLY A 24 -10.68 0.35 -5.64
CA GLY A 24 -10.31 -0.22 -6.93
C GLY A 24 -8.83 -0.51 -7.12
N TYR A 25 -8.05 -0.55 -6.05
CA TYR A 25 -6.63 -0.92 -6.15
C TYR A 25 -6.47 -2.39 -6.54
N GLU A 26 -5.46 -2.66 -7.35
CA GLU A 26 -5.06 -4.03 -7.68
C GLU A 26 -4.07 -4.50 -6.61
N ILE A 27 -4.53 -5.35 -5.70
CA ILE A 27 -3.72 -5.85 -4.58
C ILE A 27 -3.62 -7.38 -4.55
N GLY A 28 -4.22 -8.06 -5.52
CA GLY A 28 -4.22 -9.52 -5.54
C GLY A 28 -5.09 -10.10 -4.43
N ALA A 29 -4.82 -11.36 -4.09
CA ALA A 29 -5.58 -12.09 -3.07
C ALA A 29 -4.89 -12.06 -1.71
N THR A 30 -4.02 -11.09 -1.46
CA THR A 30 -3.29 -11.01 -0.20
C THR A 30 -4.20 -10.71 0.98
N GLU A 31 -3.85 -11.25 2.13
CA GLU A 31 -4.52 -10.96 3.41
C GLU A 31 -3.50 -10.72 4.51
N THR A 32 -2.27 -10.40 4.13
CA THR A 32 -1.19 -10.15 5.07
C THR A 32 -1.03 -8.66 5.34
N PRO A 33 -0.33 -8.27 6.43
CA PRO A 33 -0.05 -6.87 6.72
C PRO A 33 0.84 -6.17 5.68
N ILE A 34 1.50 -6.92 4.82
CA ILE A 34 2.28 -6.35 3.72
C ILE A 34 1.40 -6.37 2.48
N ILE A 35 0.94 -5.20 2.06
CA ILE A 35 -0.05 -5.06 0.98
C ILE A 35 0.66 -4.63 -0.30
N PRO A 36 0.66 -5.48 -1.34
CA PRO A 36 1.21 -5.09 -2.63
C PRO A 36 0.19 -4.24 -3.38
N LEU A 37 0.64 -3.12 -3.92
CA LEU A 37 -0.19 -2.24 -4.73
C LEU A 37 0.43 -2.20 -6.12
N TYR A 38 -0.19 -2.86 -7.09
CA TYR A 38 0.37 -3.00 -8.42
C TYR A 38 0.29 -1.69 -9.19
N VAL A 39 1.40 -1.27 -9.76
CA VAL A 39 1.50 -0.09 -10.60
C VAL A 39 1.72 -0.50 -12.06
N ARG A 40 2.53 -1.54 -12.30
CA ARG A 40 2.81 -2.16 -13.59
C ARG A 40 3.53 -1.25 -14.60
N ASP A 41 4.18 -0.20 -14.09
CA ASP A 41 5.00 0.71 -14.88
C ASP A 41 6.17 1.13 -14.02
N MET A 42 7.40 0.87 -14.49
CA MET A 42 8.60 1.10 -13.69
C MET A 42 8.77 2.57 -13.31
N ASP A 43 8.63 3.47 -14.28
CA ASP A 43 8.80 4.90 -14.02
C ASP A 43 7.74 5.42 -13.06
N LYS A 44 6.49 4.98 -13.23
CA LYS A 44 5.40 5.37 -12.32
C LYS A 44 5.58 4.78 -10.94
N THR A 45 6.15 3.56 -10.84
CA THR A 45 6.44 2.93 -9.56
C THR A 45 7.41 3.80 -8.75
N PHE A 46 8.49 4.24 -9.37
CA PHE A 46 9.45 5.14 -8.72
C PHE A 46 8.83 6.51 -8.43
N LEU A 47 8.06 7.03 -9.36
CA LEU A 47 7.42 8.34 -9.18
C LEU A 47 6.45 8.33 -8.00
N VAL A 48 5.58 7.33 -7.91
CA VAL A 48 4.61 7.26 -6.82
C VAL A 48 5.31 7.01 -5.48
N THR A 49 6.37 6.24 -5.47
CA THR A 49 7.18 6.03 -4.26
C THR A 49 7.71 7.36 -3.73
N ARG A 50 8.24 8.19 -4.61
CA ARG A 50 8.75 9.51 -4.24
C ARG A 50 7.63 10.44 -3.78
N MET A 51 6.51 10.44 -4.49
CA MET A 51 5.36 11.27 -4.12
C MET A 51 4.84 10.91 -2.73
N LEU A 52 4.75 9.62 -2.43
CA LEU A 52 4.30 9.14 -1.13
C LEU A 52 5.32 9.48 -0.03
N PHE A 53 6.60 9.38 -0.34
CA PHE A 53 7.66 9.79 0.59
C PHE A 53 7.46 11.25 1.00
N ASP A 54 7.19 12.12 0.03
CA ASP A 54 6.95 13.53 0.29
C ASP A 54 5.69 13.78 1.14
N GLU A 55 4.73 12.84 1.13
CA GLU A 55 3.54 12.89 1.97
C GLU A 55 3.74 12.20 3.33
N GLY A 56 4.95 11.73 3.62
CA GLY A 56 5.26 11.04 4.86
C GLY A 56 4.84 9.57 4.88
N ILE A 57 4.56 8.99 3.72
CA ILE A 57 4.16 7.59 3.60
C ILE A 57 5.30 6.81 2.97
N PHE A 58 5.85 5.84 3.72
CA PHE A 58 7.00 5.06 3.26
C PHE A 58 6.55 3.72 2.72
N VAL A 59 6.90 3.45 1.47
CA VAL A 59 6.59 2.20 0.77
C VAL A 59 7.86 1.67 0.12
N ASN A 60 7.87 0.37 -0.20
CA ASN A 60 9.00 -0.28 -0.86
C ASN A 60 8.65 -0.58 -2.31
N PRO A 61 9.35 0.00 -3.30
CA PRO A 61 9.12 -0.37 -4.69
C PRO A 61 9.71 -1.74 -4.98
N VAL A 62 8.98 -2.53 -5.76
CA VAL A 62 9.44 -3.84 -6.24
C VAL A 62 9.55 -3.74 -7.76
N VAL A 63 10.77 -3.83 -8.25
CA VAL A 63 11.11 -3.66 -9.67
C VAL A 63 12.06 -4.78 -10.11
N PRO A 64 12.28 -4.97 -11.41
CA PRO A 64 13.24 -5.99 -11.87
C PRO A 64 14.62 -5.80 -11.21
N PRO A 65 15.34 -6.89 -10.90
CA PRO A 65 15.03 -8.30 -11.23
C PRO A 65 14.12 -9.00 -10.21
N ALA A 66 13.63 -8.32 -9.16
CA ALA A 66 12.78 -8.93 -8.12
C ALA A 66 11.41 -9.34 -8.66
N CYS A 67 10.97 -8.74 -9.76
CA CYS A 67 9.72 -9.09 -10.45
C CYS A 67 9.87 -8.86 -11.95
N ALA A 68 8.90 -9.28 -12.75
CA ALA A 68 8.87 -8.98 -14.17
C ALA A 68 8.60 -7.49 -14.39
N SER A 69 9.09 -6.95 -15.50
CA SER A 69 8.99 -5.50 -15.77
C SER A 69 7.54 -4.99 -15.84
N GLY A 70 6.60 -5.85 -16.22
CA GLY A 70 5.18 -5.51 -16.25
C GLY A 70 4.45 -5.73 -14.93
N ASP A 71 5.13 -6.20 -13.89
CA ASP A 71 4.54 -6.55 -12.61
C ASP A 71 5.10 -5.70 -11.46
N THR A 72 5.60 -4.51 -11.77
CA THR A 72 6.13 -3.62 -10.74
C THR A 72 5.03 -3.17 -9.79
N LEU A 73 5.40 -3.02 -8.53
CA LEU A 73 4.46 -2.69 -7.49
C LEU A 73 5.16 -1.92 -6.37
N ILE A 74 4.37 -1.37 -5.47
CA ILE A 74 4.88 -0.87 -4.18
C ILE A 74 4.30 -1.75 -3.08
N ARG A 75 5.06 -1.94 -2.01
CA ARG A 75 4.60 -2.67 -0.83
C ARG A 75 4.35 -1.71 0.31
N PHE A 76 3.15 -1.72 0.81
CA PHE A 76 2.75 -0.94 1.98
C PHE A 76 2.65 -1.88 3.17
N SER A 77 3.49 -1.65 4.19
CA SER A 77 3.55 -2.49 5.38
C SER A 77 2.77 -1.86 6.52
N LEU A 78 1.90 -2.64 7.14
CA LEU A 78 1.14 -2.22 8.32
C LEU A 78 1.81 -2.74 9.59
N MET A 79 1.63 -1.99 10.68
CA MET A 79 2.12 -2.37 12.00
C MET A 79 0.98 -2.26 13.01
N ALA A 80 1.08 -3.01 14.12
CA ALA A 80 0.07 -3.00 15.17
C ALA A 80 -0.15 -1.63 15.79
N THR A 81 0.84 -0.75 15.68
CA THR A 81 0.75 0.63 16.18
C THR A 81 -0.02 1.57 15.27
N HIS A 82 -0.30 1.14 14.03
CA HIS A 82 -1.12 1.94 13.13
C HIS A 82 -2.55 2.01 13.62
N THR A 83 -3.14 3.19 13.52
CA THR A 83 -4.56 3.41 13.84
C THR A 83 -5.39 3.46 12.56
N LYS A 84 -6.70 3.28 12.69
CA LYS A 84 -7.61 3.42 11.54
C LYS A 84 -7.52 4.82 10.92
N ARG A 85 -7.31 5.84 11.76
CA ARG A 85 -7.10 7.22 11.28
C ARG A 85 -5.85 7.32 10.41
N GLN A 86 -4.74 6.67 10.80
CA GLN A 86 -3.51 6.67 10.01
C GLN A 86 -3.70 5.90 8.70
N VAL A 87 -4.46 4.81 8.73
CA VAL A 87 -4.81 4.07 7.51
C VAL A 87 -5.66 4.94 6.59
N ASP A 88 -6.64 5.66 7.12
CA ASP A 88 -7.47 6.57 6.33
C ASP A 88 -6.62 7.66 5.68
N TYR A 89 -5.67 8.23 6.41
CA TYR A 89 -4.73 9.21 5.87
C TYR A 89 -3.93 8.61 4.71
N ALA A 90 -3.39 7.41 4.91
CA ALA A 90 -2.61 6.73 3.87
C ALA A 90 -3.47 6.45 2.64
N LEU A 91 -4.68 5.93 2.82
CA LEU A 91 -5.61 5.66 1.73
C LEU A 91 -5.91 6.93 0.92
N GLU A 92 -6.18 8.03 1.59
CA GLU A 92 -6.47 9.31 0.95
C GLU A 92 -5.28 9.80 0.12
N LYS A 93 -4.08 9.82 0.72
CA LYS A 93 -2.89 10.32 0.06
C LYS A 93 -2.42 9.40 -1.07
N MET A 94 -2.46 8.10 -0.84
CA MET A 94 -2.10 7.13 -1.86
C MET A 94 -3.05 7.19 -3.05
N THR A 95 -4.34 7.32 -2.80
CA THR A 95 -5.34 7.45 -3.87
C THR A 95 -5.10 8.72 -4.68
N LYS A 96 -4.82 9.84 -4.02
CA LYS A 96 -4.48 11.09 -4.67
C LYS A 96 -3.28 10.91 -5.60
N CYS A 97 -2.22 10.28 -5.11
CA CYS A 97 -1.01 10.05 -5.89
C CYS A 97 -1.26 9.09 -7.05
N PHE A 98 -1.97 8.00 -6.83
CA PHE A 98 -2.29 7.02 -7.87
C PHE A 98 -3.15 7.62 -8.98
N ARG A 99 -4.11 8.47 -8.63
CA ARG A 99 -4.91 9.18 -9.63
C ARG A 99 -4.08 10.15 -10.43
N LYS A 100 -3.15 10.82 -9.78
CA LYS A 100 -2.28 11.81 -10.41
C LYS A 100 -1.38 11.18 -11.48
N ILE A 101 -0.93 9.95 -11.25
CA ILE A 101 -0.10 9.23 -12.22
C ILE A 101 -0.91 8.37 -13.20
N GLY A 102 -2.22 8.37 -13.08
CA GLY A 102 -3.09 7.69 -14.02
C GLY A 102 -3.30 6.20 -13.78
N ILE A 103 -3.01 5.69 -12.58
CA ILE A 103 -3.21 4.27 -12.24
C ILE A 103 -4.62 4.02 -11.69
N LEU A 104 -5.21 5.00 -11.08
CA LEU A 104 -6.60 4.94 -10.59
C LEU A 104 -7.49 5.95 -11.29
#